data_21e4eca0cb682bfa297819f0c10e1237
#
_entry.id   21e4eca0cb682bfa297819f0c10e1237
#
_cell.length_a   1.000
_cell.length_b   1.000
_cell.length_c   1.000
_cell.angle_alpha   90.00
_cell.angle_beta   90.00
_cell.angle_gamma   90.00
#
_symmetry.space_group_name_H-M   'P 1'
#
loop_
_entity.id
_entity.type
_entity.pdbx_description
1 polymer ?
#
loop_
_entity_poly.entity_id
_entity_poly.type
_entity_poly.pdbx_seq_one_letter_code
_entity_poly.pdbx_strand_id
1 'polypeptide(L)'
;MSGIRVFTGFVLVSLLSGPAWSAGSAEQGRRLAERWCASCHLVGPGQREASTDVPTFASIARREDLPESLLAAFLSTPHPRMPNMALSRQEIADVLAYIRSLRQ
;
A
#
# COMPACT_ATOMS: atom_id res chain seq x y z
N MET A 1 -24.17 63.91 -9.71
CA MET A 1 -23.19 63.04 -10.37
C MET A 1 -22.86 61.93 -9.36
N SER A 2 -23.52 60.81 -9.52
CA SER A 2 -23.40 59.67 -8.57
C SER A 2 -22.27 58.73 -9.01
N GLY A 3 -21.20 58.67 -8.24
CA GLY A 3 -20.11 57.73 -8.46
C GLY A 3 -20.42 56.38 -7.86
N ILE A 4 -20.65 55.37 -8.73
CA ILE A 4 -20.81 54.00 -8.31
C ILE A 4 -19.41 53.43 -7.99
N ARG A 5 -19.16 53.17 -6.71
CA ARG A 5 -17.96 52.45 -6.26
C ARG A 5 -18.25 50.96 -6.33
N VAL A 6 -17.68 50.30 -7.33
CA VAL A 6 -17.69 48.84 -7.43
C VAL A 6 -16.63 48.31 -6.47
N PHE A 7 -17.05 47.72 -5.36
CA PHE A 7 -16.18 46.94 -4.49
C PHE A 7 -15.98 45.55 -5.10
N THR A 8 -14.82 45.34 -5.72
CA THR A 8 -14.40 44.02 -6.19
C THR A 8 -13.97 43.21 -4.96
N GLY A 9 -14.87 42.40 -4.46
CA GLY A 9 -14.58 41.46 -3.39
C GLY A 9 -13.62 40.35 -3.90
N PHE A 10 -12.40 40.37 -3.41
CA PHE A 10 -11.43 39.30 -3.64
C PHE A 10 -11.80 38.13 -2.75
N VAL A 11 -12.43 37.09 -3.32
CA VAL A 11 -12.73 35.86 -2.60
C VAL A 11 -11.43 35.04 -2.51
N LEU A 12 -10.84 35.06 -1.33
CA LEU A 12 -9.67 34.23 -1.03
C LEU A 12 -10.16 32.78 -0.86
N VAL A 13 -10.02 31.96 -1.90
CA VAL A 13 -10.26 30.53 -1.83
C VAL A 13 -9.07 29.89 -1.10
N SER A 14 -9.24 29.68 0.20
CA SER A 14 -8.28 28.89 1.00
C SER A 14 -8.36 27.43 0.56
N LEU A 15 -7.40 27.00 -0.23
CA LEU A 15 -7.20 25.59 -0.53
C LEU A 15 -6.77 24.88 0.77
N LEU A 16 -7.69 24.19 1.40
CA LEU A 16 -7.42 23.28 2.50
C LEU A 16 -6.67 22.06 1.93
N SER A 17 -5.36 22.20 1.84
CA SER A 17 -4.48 21.06 1.57
C SER A 17 -4.45 20.19 2.84
N GLY A 18 -5.39 19.25 2.95
CA GLY A 18 -5.33 18.21 3.96
C GLY A 18 -4.09 17.33 3.75
N PRO A 19 -3.63 16.60 4.79
CA PRO A 19 -2.52 15.66 4.63
C PRO A 19 -2.89 14.66 3.54
N ALA A 20 -2.19 14.71 2.42
CA ALA A 20 -2.33 13.74 1.36
C ALA A 20 -1.73 12.41 1.87
N TRP A 21 -2.58 11.48 2.25
CA TRP A 21 -2.15 10.10 2.50
C TRP A 21 -1.72 9.53 1.16
N SER A 22 -0.41 9.32 1.03
CA SER A 22 0.14 8.73 -0.18
C SER A 22 -0.40 7.32 -0.34
N ALA A 23 -1.06 7.03 -1.46
CA ALA A 23 -1.43 5.68 -1.84
C ALA A 23 -0.17 4.82 -1.95
N GLY A 24 -0.26 3.52 -1.66
CA GLY A 24 0.86 2.60 -1.78
C GLY A 24 1.34 2.50 -3.23
N SER A 25 2.65 2.36 -3.39
CA SER A 25 3.30 2.14 -4.69
C SER A 25 3.55 0.65 -4.90
N ALA A 26 2.90 0.06 -5.91
CA ALA A 26 3.11 -1.34 -6.27
C ALA A 26 4.57 -1.64 -6.64
N GLU A 27 5.26 -0.72 -7.28
CA GLU A 27 6.67 -0.88 -7.65
C GLU A 27 7.59 -0.89 -6.41
N GLN A 28 7.35 -0.02 -5.44
CA GLN A 28 8.08 -0.06 -4.17
C GLN A 28 7.75 -1.32 -3.39
N GLY A 29 6.48 -1.70 -3.38
CA GLY A 29 6.02 -2.95 -2.75
C GLY A 29 6.66 -4.19 -3.35
N ARG A 30 6.84 -4.23 -4.67
CA ARG A 30 7.55 -5.30 -5.35
C ARG A 30 9.00 -5.40 -4.85
N ARG A 31 9.72 -4.29 -4.78
CA ARG A 31 11.11 -4.26 -4.28
C ARG A 31 11.22 -4.73 -2.83
N LEU A 32 10.29 -4.29 -1.98
CA LEU A 32 10.22 -4.74 -0.59
C LEU A 32 9.95 -6.24 -0.49
N ALA A 33 8.98 -6.74 -1.27
CA ALA A 33 8.64 -8.16 -1.30
C ALA A 33 9.81 -9.03 -1.78
N GLU A 34 10.48 -8.64 -2.84
CA GLU A 34 11.68 -9.33 -3.35
C GLU A 34 12.81 -9.36 -2.31
N ARG A 35 12.95 -8.31 -1.54
CA ARG A 35 14.00 -8.18 -0.52
C ARG A 35 13.70 -8.96 0.76
N TRP A 36 12.46 -8.90 1.26
CA TRP A 36 12.11 -9.38 2.59
C TRP A 36 11.20 -10.61 2.62
N CYS A 37 10.43 -10.83 1.59
CA CYS A 37 9.39 -11.87 1.57
C CYS A 37 9.76 -13.07 0.69
N ALA A 38 10.61 -12.87 -0.30
CA ALA A 38 10.94 -13.88 -1.31
C ALA A 38 11.72 -15.09 -0.77
N SER A 39 12.30 -15.00 0.42
CA SER A 39 12.97 -16.14 1.06
C SER A 39 11.98 -17.25 1.45
N CYS A 40 10.70 -16.93 1.64
CA CYS A 40 9.65 -17.88 2.01
C CYS A 40 8.49 -17.89 1.02
N HIS A 41 8.06 -16.72 0.55
CA HIS A 41 6.93 -16.58 -0.35
C HIS A 41 7.36 -16.53 -1.82
N LEU A 42 6.53 -17.11 -2.70
CA LEU A 42 6.59 -16.80 -4.11
C LEU A 42 5.94 -15.43 -4.31
N VAL A 43 6.75 -14.42 -4.56
CA VAL A 43 6.27 -13.02 -4.62
C VAL A 43 6.00 -12.52 -6.02
N GLY A 44 6.50 -13.19 -7.05
CA GLY A 44 6.28 -12.77 -8.42
C GLY A 44 6.79 -13.76 -9.47
N PRO A 45 6.53 -13.46 -10.76
CA PRO A 45 6.99 -14.29 -11.87
C PRO A 45 8.52 -14.32 -11.94
N GLY A 46 9.08 -15.46 -12.35
CA GLY A 46 10.52 -15.61 -12.49
C GLY A 46 11.26 -16.07 -11.24
N GLN A 47 10.64 -16.03 -10.08
CA GLN A 47 11.17 -16.61 -8.86
C GLN A 47 11.06 -18.13 -8.94
N ARG A 48 12.17 -18.83 -8.69
CA ARG A 48 12.24 -20.29 -8.85
C ARG A 48 12.04 -21.06 -7.56
N GLU A 49 12.32 -20.44 -6.43
CA GLU A 49 12.32 -21.10 -5.14
C GLU A 49 11.50 -20.31 -4.12
N ALA A 50 10.66 -21.02 -3.40
CA ALA A 50 9.91 -20.54 -2.26
C ALA A 50 9.50 -21.74 -1.41
N SER A 51 9.10 -21.49 -0.16
CA SER A 51 8.55 -22.54 0.69
C SER A 51 7.16 -22.96 0.18
N THR A 52 6.93 -24.28 0.11
CA THR A 52 5.61 -24.82 -0.25
C THR A 52 4.58 -24.69 0.87
N ASP A 53 5.03 -24.38 2.09
CA ASP A 53 4.19 -24.32 3.29
C ASP A 53 3.55 -22.94 3.51
N VAL A 54 3.91 -21.97 2.69
CA VAL A 54 3.39 -20.60 2.80
C VAL A 54 2.67 -20.19 1.52
N PRO A 55 1.64 -19.33 1.62
CA PRO A 55 0.88 -18.91 0.45
C PRO A 55 1.72 -18.03 -0.49
N THR A 56 1.48 -18.14 -1.78
CA THR A 56 2.05 -17.22 -2.77
C THR A 56 1.35 -15.86 -2.70
N PHE A 57 2.03 -14.81 -3.09
CA PHE A 57 1.40 -13.48 -3.15
C PHE A 57 0.23 -13.43 -4.13
N ALA A 58 0.32 -14.16 -5.25
CA ALA A 58 -0.79 -14.28 -6.18
C ALA A 58 -2.01 -14.99 -5.57
N SER A 59 -1.80 -16.01 -4.73
CA SER A 59 -2.91 -16.67 -4.03
C SER A 59 -3.54 -15.76 -2.97
N ILE A 60 -2.73 -15.00 -2.24
CA ILE A 60 -3.21 -14.01 -1.27
C ILE A 60 -4.05 -12.94 -1.97
N ALA A 61 -3.59 -12.47 -3.13
CA ALA A 61 -4.29 -11.44 -3.90
C ALA A 61 -5.71 -11.86 -4.32
N ARG A 62 -5.94 -13.16 -4.53
CA ARG A 62 -7.25 -13.70 -4.94
C ARG A 62 -8.17 -14.03 -3.79
N ARG A 63 -7.73 -13.94 -2.53
CA ARG A 63 -8.56 -14.25 -1.38
C ARG A 63 -9.54 -13.12 -1.09
N GLU A 64 -10.83 -13.43 -1.16
CA GLU A 64 -11.91 -12.48 -0.85
C GLU A 64 -12.11 -12.30 0.67
N ASP A 65 -11.72 -13.30 1.45
CA ASP A 65 -11.79 -13.29 2.92
C ASP A 65 -10.64 -12.53 3.60
N LEU A 66 -9.71 -11.99 2.82
CA LEU A 66 -8.59 -11.18 3.30
C LEU A 66 -8.66 -9.76 2.75
N PRO A 67 -9.49 -8.89 3.36
CA PRO A 67 -9.49 -7.49 2.98
C PRO A 67 -8.16 -6.82 3.32
N GLU A 68 -7.86 -5.75 2.61
CA GLU A 68 -6.60 -5.01 2.74
C GLU A 68 -6.30 -4.58 4.17
N SER A 69 -7.35 -4.18 4.92
CA SER A 69 -7.22 -3.81 6.34
C SER A 69 -6.73 -4.97 7.22
N LEU A 70 -7.19 -6.18 6.94
CA LEU A 70 -6.77 -7.36 7.68
C LEU A 70 -5.33 -7.73 7.37
N LEU A 71 -4.93 -7.67 6.10
CA LEU A 71 -3.54 -7.85 5.68
C LEU A 71 -2.62 -6.80 6.28
N ALA A 72 -3.04 -5.55 6.33
CA ALA A 72 -2.28 -4.48 6.96
C ALA A 72 -2.07 -4.75 8.46
N ALA A 73 -3.12 -5.17 9.16
CA ALA A 73 -3.02 -5.55 10.58
C ALA A 73 -2.07 -6.72 10.77
N PHE A 74 -2.13 -7.72 9.91
CA PHE A 74 -1.26 -8.89 9.94
C PHE A 74 0.21 -8.53 9.75
N LEU A 75 0.53 -7.66 8.80
CA LEU A 75 1.90 -7.19 8.54
C LEU A 75 2.43 -6.26 9.64
N SER A 76 1.53 -5.64 10.40
CA SER A 76 1.88 -4.75 11.52
C SER A 76 2.14 -5.48 12.83
N THR A 77 1.74 -6.75 12.91
CA THR A 77 1.74 -7.53 14.16
C THR A 77 2.72 -8.69 14.02
N PRO A 78 3.64 -8.89 14.97
CA PRO A 78 4.50 -10.08 14.98
C PRO A 78 3.67 -11.36 15.06
N HIS A 79 4.04 -12.38 14.28
CA HIS A 79 3.38 -13.68 14.32
C HIS A 79 4.40 -14.83 14.19
N PRO A 80 4.06 -16.06 14.69
CA PRO A 80 5.06 -17.06 15.04
C PRO A 80 5.93 -17.59 13.91
N ARG A 81 5.47 -17.55 12.66
CA ARG A 81 6.19 -18.19 11.53
C ARG A 81 6.81 -17.21 10.54
N MET A 82 6.47 -15.96 10.65
CA MET A 82 6.95 -14.91 9.77
C MET A 82 7.71 -13.87 10.61
N PRO A 83 8.95 -13.53 10.26
CA PRO A 83 9.71 -12.53 11.01
C PRO A 83 9.01 -11.18 10.99
N ASN A 84 9.14 -10.44 12.08
CA ASN A 84 8.72 -9.04 12.09
C ASN A 84 9.75 -8.21 11.30
N MET A 85 9.35 -7.73 10.14
CA MET A 85 10.21 -6.89 9.28
C MET A 85 10.27 -5.44 9.74
N ALA A 86 9.52 -5.08 10.79
CA ALA A 86 9.41 -3.70 11.26
C ALA A 86 9.07 -2.69 10.15
N LEU A 87 8.17 -3.09 9.25
CA LEU A 87 7.74 -2.24 8.14
C LEU A 87 7.03 -1.00 8.65
N SER A 88 7.35 0.14 8.05
CA SER A 88 6.62 1.36 8.25
C SER A 88 5.21 1.25 7.66
N ARG A 89 4.32 2.15 8.08
CA ARG A 89 2.96 2.21 7.54
C ARG A 89 2.94 2.40 6.02
N GLN A 90 3.86 3.21 5.48
CA GLN A 90 3.99 3.41 4.03
C GLN A 90 4.49 2.15 3.33
N GLU A 91 5.47 1.47 3.88
CA GLU A 91 5.98 0.22 3.32
C GLU A 91 4.91 -0.88 3.31
N ILE A 92 4.09 -0.96 4.35
CA ILE A 92 2.92 -1.86 4.37
C ILE A 92 1.96 -1.50 3.24
N ALA A 93 1.63 -0.22 3.06
CA ALA A 93 0.76 0.23 1.97
C ALA A 93 1.34 -0.12 0.59
N ASP A 94 2.65 0.00 0.41
CA ASP A 94 3.35 -0.34 -0.82
C ASP A 94 3.27 -1.85 -1.11
N VAL A 95 3.54 -2.69 -0.11
CA VAL A 95 3.43 -4.16 -0.25
C VAL A 95 2.00 -4.57 -0.57
N LEU A 96 1.00 -3.97 0.07
CA LEU A 96 -0.40 -4.25 -0.22
C LEU A 96 -0.80 -3.82 -1.63
N ALA A 97 -0.31 -2.67 -2.10
CA ALA A 97 -0.52 -2.22 -3.47
C ALA A 97 0.09 -3.21 -4.49
N TYR A 98 1.26 -3.75 -4.18
CA TYR A 98 1.89 -4.78 -5.01
C TYR A 98 1.08 -6.08 -5.03
N ILE A 99 0.69 -6.60 -3.86
CA ILE A 99 -0.14 -7.81 -3.78
C ILE A 99 -1.43 -7.62 -4.59
N ARG A 100 -2.12 -6.50 -4.41
CA ARG A 100 -3.33 -6.17 -5.17
C ARG A 100 -3.10 -6.15 -6.67
N SER A 101 -1.94 -5.70 -7.13
CA SER A 101 -1.58 -5.67 -8.55
C SER A 101 -1.47 -7.06 -9.19
N LEU A 102 -1.29 -8.10 -8.37
CA LEU A 102 -1.20 -9.50 -8.81
C LEU A 102 -2.58 -10.15 -8.98
N ARG A 103 -3.66 -9.45 -8.66
CA ARG A 103 -5.02 -9.92 -8.89
C ARG A 103 -5.34 -9.84 -10.38
N GLN A 104 -5.42 -10.98 -11.03
CA GLN A 104 -5.83 -11.13 -12.43
C GLN A 104 -7.07 -12.02 -12.52
#